data_0b2bb8f445185dd3541fbb57cbc8453c
#
_entry.id   0b2bb8f445185dd3541fbb57cbc8453c
#
_cell.length_a   1.000
_cell.length_b   1.000
_cell.length_c   1.000
_cell.angle_alpha   90.00
_cell.angle_beta   90.00
_cell.angle_gamma   90.00
#
_symmetry.space_group_name_H-M   'P 1'
#
loop_
_entity.id
_entity.type
_entity.pdbx_description
1 polymer ?
#
loop_
_entity_poly.entity_id
_entity_poly.type
_entity_poly.pdbx_seq_one_letter_code
_entity_poly.pdbx_strand_id
1 'polypeptide(L)'
;MKYQNIIDNMTLKEKAAFLSGKSEWQTRDFPRLDIPAIFCSDGPNGVRKQAGAGDHLGINPAVPATCFPTAAAMANSWDEELEQRVGVALGEESMEEDVNVLLGPGLNIKRNPLCGRNFEYFSEDPYLTGTMAAAQLKGMGKYGVTGTIKHFACNNQEFKRHDANAIVSERALREIYLKGFEIAVKQGGAYSIMSTYGPVNGLWTAGSYDLLTTILRKEWGYQGIVMTDWWAKINEEGESGSKSQTVPMVRAQNDIYMVTADAASNSNKDNTAEGLADGRLTRAQLMRNAANICCFLLRSVAMERLLGREEEECTELHSPVSTEGAGDSGQVLARLELPEPKTGEEMELPLEKLSTKKGTGAVYQLRFTKIGRYELVFRMSSTLGPLAQLPISVFLNNTLQQTVTINGTEGKVVEQSVTLAIRQDGEKYMKLYFGESGIDMHRMFLRYVGKNDIESFRNE
;
A
#
# COMPACT_ATOMS: atom_id res chain seq x y z
N MET A 1 -4.87 5.14 -30.49
CA MET A 1 -4.70 4.69 -29.09
C MET A 1 -5.97 5.01 -28.32
N LYS A 2 -6.35 4.18 -27.36
CA LYS A 2 -7.63 4.30 -26.62
C LYS A 2 -7.80 5.63 -25.85
N TYR A 3 -6.73 6.40 -25.65
CA TYR A 3 -6.72 7.68 -24.91
C TYR A 3 -5.94 8.77 -25.66
N GLN A 4 -5.93 8.68 -26.97
CA GLN A 4 -5.19 9.60 -27.83
C GLN A 4 -5.61 11.05 -27.62
N ASN A 5 -6.90 11.29 -27.42
CA ASN A 5 -7.46 12.62 -27.18
C ASN A 5 -6.91 13.27 -25.89
N ILE A 6 -6.73 12.52 -24.80
CA ILE A 6 -6.14 13.06 -23.56
C ILE A 6 -4.68 13.42 -23.82
N ILE A 7 -3.92 12.51 -24.40
CA ILE A 7 -2.50 12.71 -24.70
C ILE A 7 -2.31 13.88 -25.69
N ASP A 8 -3.17 14.02 -26.68
CA ASP A 8 -3.10 15.09 -27.67
C ASP A 8 -3.36 16.46 -27.02
N ASN A 9 -4.25 16.53 -26.02
CA ASN A 9 -4.55 17.73 -25.25
C ASN A 9 -3.49 18.10 -24.21
N MET A 10 -2.57 17.19 -23.87
CA MET A 10 -1.43 17.49 -23.01
C MET A 10 -0.36 18.30 -23.76
N THR A 11 0.16 19.33 -23.12
CA THR A 11 1.37 20.02 -23.59
C THR A 11 2.60 19.11 -23.49
N LEU A 12 3.68 19.45 -24.18
CA LEU A 12 4.92 18.69 -24.06
C LEU A 12 5.50 18.71 -22.62
N LYS A 13 5.36 19.85 -21.92
CA LYS A 13 5.76 19.98 -20.53
C LYS A 13 4.93 19.08 -19.60
N GLU A 14 3.63 19.01 -19.82
CA GLU A 14 2.75 18.11 -19.05
C GLU A 14 3.09 16.64 -19.30
N LYS A 15 3.37 16.26 -20.56
CA LYS A 15 3.83 14.90 -20.90
C LYS A 15 5.14 14.55 -20.19
N ALA A 16 6.10 15.46 -20.15
CA ALA A 16 7.36 15.24 -19.43
C ALA A 16 7.14 15.21 -17.91
N ALA A 17 6.32 16.14 -17.37
CA ALA A 17 6.01 16.16 -15.93
C ALA A 17 5.21 14.93 -15.47
N PHE A 18 4.40 14.34 -16.36
CA PHE A 18 3.60 13.15 -16.10
C PHE A 18 4.47 11.92 -15.78
N LEU A 19 5.70 11.89 -16.26
CA LEU A 19 6.68 10.84 -15.98
C LEU A 19 7.38 11.00 -14.62
N SER A 20 6.90 11.90 -13.76
CA SER A 20 7.47 12.14 -12.44
C SER A 20 6.40 12.11 -11.35
N GLY A 21 6.73 11.56 -10.21
CA GLY A 21 5.88 11.68 -9.01
C GLY A 21 5.68 13.15 -8.60
N LYS A 22 4.53 13.46 -8.02
CA LYS A 22 4.17 14.78 -7.46
C LYS A 22 4.75 14.97 -6.06
N SER A 23 4.69 13.93 -5.26
CA SER A 23 5.22 13.85 -3.91
C SER A 23 5.87 12.49 -3.69
N GLU A 24 6.34 12.22 -2.48
CA GLU A 24 6.94 10.92 -2.15
C GLU A 24 6.00 9.75 -2.40
N TRP A 25 4.69 9.96 -2.28
CA TRP A 25 3.70 8.89 -2.35
C TRP A 25 2.64 9.08 -3.44
N GLN A 26 2.72 10.15 -4.25
CA GLN A 26 1.68 10.44 -5.22
C GLN A 26 2.24 10.60 -6.63
N THR A 27 1.50 10.06 -7.59
CA THR A 27 1.70 10.41 -9.00
C THR A 27 1.16 11.82 -9.27
N ARG A 28 1.54 12.40 -10.40
CA ARG A 28 1.11 13.76 -10.77
C ARG A 28 -0.32 13.76 -11.31
N ASP A 29 -1.11 14.71 -10.84
CA ASP A 29 -2.44 15.02 -11.34
C ASP A 29 -2.42 16.15 -12.37
N PHE A 30 -3.44 16.18 -13.21
CA PHE A 30 -3.72 17.28 -14.12
C PHE A 30 -5.23 17.57 -14.10
N PRO A 31 -5.72 18.42 -13.18
CA PRO A 31 -7.15 18.70 -13.02
C PRO A 31 -7.80 19.22 -14.30
N ARG A 32 -7.07 19.99 -15.14
CA ARG A 32 -7.53 20.47 -16.44
C ARG A 32 -7.93 19.36 -17.43
N LEU A 33 -7.41 18.16 -17.22
CA LEU A 33 -7.61 16.99 -18.08
C LEU A 33 -8.35 15.86 -17.35
N ASP A 34 -8.92 16.14 -16.17
CA ASP A 34 -9.56 15.17 -15.29
C ASP A 34 -8.67 13.95 -14.98
N ILE A 35 -7.37 14.22 -14.81
CA ILE A 35 -6.39 13.19 -14.43
C ILE A 35 -6.14 13.29 -12.92
N PRO A 36 -6.57 12.27 -12.12
CA PRO A 36 -6.34 12.26 -10.68
C PRO A 36 -4.90 11.87 -10.33
N ALA A 37 -4.44 12.28 -9.15
CA ALA A 37 -3.27 11.67 -8.54
C ALA A 37 -3.61 10.26 -8.02
N ILE A 38 -2.65 9.36 -8.12
CA ILE A 38 -2.72 8.03 -7.48
C ILE A 38 -1.84 8.05 -6.24
N PHE A 39 -2.38 7.55 -5.15
CA PHE A 39 -1.62 7.37 -3.92
C PHE A 39 -0.96 5.98 -3.88
N CYS A 40 0.36 5.96 -3.71
CA CYS A 40 1.16 4.76 -3.48
C CYS A 40 1.49 4.68 -1.99
N SER A 41 1.43 3.49 -1.41
CA SER A 41 1.87 3.27 -0.04
C SER A 41 2.84 2.11 0.04
N ASP A 42 3.86 2.23 0.86
CA ASP A 42 4.68 1.08 1.21
C ASP A 42 3.84 0.08 2.02
N GLY A 43 4.28 -1.17 2.10
CA GLY A 43 3.61 -2.15 2.94
C GLY A 43 3.42 -3.53 2.34
N PRO A 44 4.51 -4.26 1.98
CA PRO A 44 4.41 -5.65 1.52
C PRO A 44 3.84 -6.61 2.58
N ASN A 45 3.91 -6.23 3.87
CA ASN A 45 3.41 -7.03 5.00
C ASN A 45 2.29 -6.31 5.78
N GLY A 46 1.64 -5.34 5.19
CA GLY A 46 0.59 -4.51 5.78
C GLY A 46 0.65 -3.08 5.26
N VAL A 47 -0.48 -2.43 5.11
CA VAL A 47 -0.55 -1.06 4.60
C VAL A 47 0.22 -0.12 5.52
N ARG A 48 1.18 0.63 4.98
CA ARG A 48 2.00 1.57 5.74
C ARG A 48 1.84 3.00 5.22
N LYS A 49 0.63 3.49 5.28
CA LYS A 49 0.33 4.87 4.90
C LYS A 49 0.79 5.83 5.98
N GLN A 50 1.62 6.80 5.64
CA GLN A 50 2.03 7.85 6.56
C GLN A 50 0.88 8.84 6.78
N ALA A 51 0.63 9.19 8.05
CA ALA A 51 -0.51 10.03 8.43
C ALA A 51 -0.30 11.52 8.12
N GLY A 52 0.91 11.94 7.82
CA GLY A 52 1.29 13.33 7.54
C GLY A 52 2.33 13.43 6.43
N ALA A 53 3.30 14.34 6.60
CA ALA A 53 4.39 14.48 5.64
C ALA A 53 5.12 13.16 5.44
N GLY A 54 5.34 12.79 4.17
CA GLY A 54 6.07 11.59 3.81
C GLY A 54 7.52 11.66 4.25
N ASP A 55 8.05 10.56 4.72
CA ASP A 55 9.48 10.32 4.88
C ASP A 55 9.80 8.90 4.43
N HIS A 56 11.03 8.68 3.92
CA HIS A 56 11.46 7.35 3.49
C HIS A 56 12.14 6.54 4.60
N LEU A 57 12.27 7.10 5.76
CA LEU A 57 12.86 6.41 6.92
C LEU A 57 11.79 5.75 7.78
N GLY A 58 10.51 6.13 7.58
CA GLY A 58 9.38 5.64 8.34
C GLY A 58 9.41 6.07 9.80
N ILE A 59 9.93 7.26 10.04
CA ILE A 59 10.01 7.88 11.37
C ILE A 59 8.67 8.55 11.71
N ASN A 60 8.00 9.12 10.70
CA ASN A 60 6.72 9.76 10.88
C ASN A 60 5.60 8.73 11.15
N PRO A 61 4.62 9.08 11.97
CA PRO A 61 3.52 8.18 12.28
C PRO A 61 2.81 7.65 11.03
N ALA A 62 2.53 6.37 11.03
CA ALA A 62 1.70 5.72 10.02
C ALA A 62 0.27 5.52 10.55
N VAL A 63 -0.69 5.39 9.64
CA VAL A 63 -2.05 4.98 9.98
C VAL A 63 -1.99 3.56 10.54
N PRO A 64 -2.74 3.26 11.61
CA PRO A 64 -2.84 1.89 12.10
C PRO A 64 -3.39 0.95 11.02
N ALA A 65 -2.72 -0.18 10.84
CA ALA A 65 -3.11 -1.22 9.89
C ALA A 65 -2.70 -2.60 10.41
N THR A 66 -3.21 -3.65 9.80
CA THR A 66 -2.85 -5.02 10.17
C THR A 66 -1.38 -5.31 9.81
N CYS A 67 -0.63 -5.81 10.78
CA CYS A 67 0.70 -6.35 10.55
C CYS A 67 0.57 -7.84 10.21
N PHE A 68 0.57 -8.17 8.93
CA PHE A 68 0.59 -9.56 8.47
C PHE A 68 1.94 -10.20 8.71
N PRO A 69 2.02 -11.54 8.75
CA PRO A 69 3.30 -12.23 8.77
C PRO A 69 4.18 -11.78 7.60
N THR A 70 5.49 -11.84 7.79
CA THR A 70 6.44 -11.50 6.72
C THR A 70 6.26 -12.42 5.51
N ALA A 71 6.60 -11.94 4.31
CA ALA A 71 6.55 -12.76 3.10
C ALA A 71 7.33 -14.06 3.25
N ALA A 72 8.48 -14.03 3.97
CA ALA A 72 9.25 -15.21 4.30
C ALA A 72 8.46 -16.23 5.14
N ALA A 73 7.64 -15.78 6.09
CA ALA A 73 6.78 -16.64 6.89
C ALA A 73 5.59 -17.16 6.07
N MET A 74 4.96 -16.28 5.27
CA MET A 74 3.83 -16.67 4.41
C MET A 74 4.22 -17.74 3.40
N ALA A 75 5.39 -17.62 2.76
CA ALA A 75 5.88 -18.61 1.81
C ALA A 75 6.09 -20.01 2.43
N ASN A 76 6.38 -20.09 3.73
CA ASN A 76 6.50 -21.37 4.43
C ASN A 76 5.15 -22.11 4.61
N SER A 77 4.03 -21.45 4.39
CA SER A 77 2.73 -22.11 4.39
C SER A 77 2.52 -22.97 3.15
N TRP A 78 3.11 -22.61 2.01
CA TRP A 78 2.88 -23.21 0.70
C TRP A 78 1.41 -23.18 0.27
N ASP A 79 0.65 -22.25 0.83
CA ASP A 79 -0.80 -22.14 0.70
C ASP A 79 -1.15 -20.88 -0.10
N GLU A 80 -1.41 -21.05 -1.39
CA GLU A 80 -1.78 -19.98 -2.31
C GLU A 80 -3.15 -19.40 -1.96
N GLU A 81 -4.08 -20.21 -1.43
CA GLU A 81 -5.42 -19.73 -1.05
C GLU A 81 -5.33 -18.81 0.17
N LEU A 82 -4.53 -19.18 1.17
CA LEU A 82 -4.24 -18.32 2.33
C LEU A 82 -3.61 -17.01 1.87
N GLU A 83 -2.61 -17.06 0.98
CA GLU A 83 -1.95 -15.86 0.47
C GLU A 83 -2.91 -14.96 -0.32
N GLN A 84 -3.82 -15.55 -1.10
CA GLN A 84 -4.85 -14.78 -1.79
C GLN A 84 -5.79 -14.10 -0.79
N ARG A 85 -6.14 -14.75 0.32
CA ARG A 85 -6.94 -14.13 1.39
C ARG A 85 -6.21 -12.98 2.08
N VAL A 86 -4.91 -13.11 2.30
CA VAL A 86 -4.08 -11.99 2.77
C VAL A 86 -4.10 -10.83 1.77
N GLY A 87 -3.98 -11.15 0.46
CA GLY A 87 -4.11 -10.15 -0.60
C GLY A 87 -5.47 -9.43 -0.59
N VAL A 88 -6.56 -10.16 -0.34
CA VAL A 88 -7.91 -9.58 -0.19
C VAL A 88 -7.95 -8.61 0.97
N ALA A 89 -7.44 -8.98 2.15
CA ALA A 89 -7.40 -8.11 3.32
C ALA A 89 -6.52 -6.87 3.12
N LEU A 90 -5.36 -7.02 2.45
CA LEU A 90 -4.52 -5.89 2.06
C LEU A 90 -5.24 -4.94 1.09
N GLY A 91 -6.02 -5.48 0.16
CA GLY A 91 -6.85 -4.71 -0.75
C GLY A 91 -7.93 -3.91 -0.01
N GLU A 92 -8.64 -4.54 0.91
CA GLU A 92 -9.67 -3.89 1.73
C GLU A 92 -9.09 -2.74 2.56
N GLU A 93 -8.03 -2.99 3.34
CA GLU A 93 -7.37 -1.95 4.14
C GLU A 93 -6.81 -0.82 3.26
N SER A 94 -6.27 -1.14 2.09
CA SER A 94 -5.78 -0.15 1.14
C SER A 94 -6.91 0.75 0.64
N MET A 95 -8.08 0.18 0.36
CA MET A 95 -9.26 0.95 -0.05
C MET A 95 -9.78 1.85 1.06
N GLU A 96 -9.85 1.34 2.28
CA GLU A 96 -10.26 2.13 3.46
C GLU A 96 -9.33 3.33 3.68
N GLU A 97 -8.04 3.16 3.33
CA GLU A 97 -7.00 4.17 3.48
C GLU A 97 -6.77 5.03 2.22
N ASP A 98 -7.63 5.00 1.20
CA ASP A 98 -7.44 5.68 -0.10
C ASP A 98 -6.07 5.38 -0.75
N VAL A 99 -5.54 4.18 -0.54
CA VAL A 99 -4.33 3.70 -1.18
C VAL A 99 -4.70 2.98 -2.48
N ASN A 100 -4.27 3.49 -3.61
CA ASN A 100 -4.58 2.92 -4.92
C ASN A 100 -3.55 1.88 -5.36
N VAL A 101 -2.30 2.08 -4.90
CA VAL A 101 -1.16 1.23 -5.25
C VAL A 101 -0.41 0.84 -3.99
N LEU A 102 -0.35 -0.45 -3.70
CA LEU A 102 0.46 -0.98 -2.61
C LEU A 102 1.81 -1.44 -3.16
N LEU A 103 2.91 -0.95 -2.57
CA LEU A 103 4.28 -1.25 -3.01
C LEU A 103 4.73 -2.62 -2.46
N GLY A 104 4.20 -3.63 -3.04
CA GLY A 104 4.41 -5.05 -2.77
C GLY A 104 3.58 -5.93 -3.70
N PRO A 105 3.88 -7.23 -3.76
CA PRO A 105 4.89 -7.96 -2.99
C PRO A 105 6.31 -7.84 -3.52
N GLY A 106 7.28 -8.16 -2.63
CA GLY A 106 8.69 -8.29 -2.99
C GLY A 106 9.02 -9.70 -3.52
N LEU A 107 9.72 -9.78 -4.67
CA LEU A 107 9.95 -11.04 -5.39
C LEU A 107 11.43 -11.41 -5.57
N ASN A 108 12.37 -10.66 -5.01
CA ASN A 108 13.76 -10.99 -5.20
C ASN A 108 14.13 -12.31 -4.49
N ILE A 109 15.01 -13.06 -5.13
CA ILE A 109 15.43 -14.38 -4.66
C ILE A 109 16.33 -14.26 -3.43
N LYS A 110 16.02 -14.99 -2.37
CA LYS A 110 16.83 -15.05 -1.12
C LYS A 110 18.12 -15.86 -1.34
N ARG A 111 19.04 -15.30 -2.12
CA ARG A 111 20.30 -15.94 -2.47
C ARG A 111 21.29 -16.00 -1.30
N ASN A 112 21.29 -14.96 -0.46
CA ASN A 112 22.21 -14.82 0.66
C ASN A 112 21.41 -14.54 1.95
N PRO A 113 21.60 -15.33 3.00
CA PRO A 113 20.88 -15.15 4.27
C PRO A 113 21.19 -13.80 4.95
N LEU A 114 22.30 -13.16 4.60
CA LEU A 114 22.68 -11.85 5.13
C LEU A 114 22.03 -10.66 4.40
N CYS A 115 21.19 -10.88 3.39
CA CYS A 115 20.45 -9.80 2.76
C CYS A 115 19.44 -9.20 3.74
N GLY A 116 19.56 -7.90 4.03
CA GLY A 116 18.75 -7.20 5.03
C GLY A 116 17.25 -7.12 4.72
N ARG A 117 16.83 -7.43 3.48
CA ARG A 117 15.42 -7.41 3.05
C ARG A 117 14.83 -8.80 2.80
N ASN A 118 15.50 -9.87 3.25
CA ASN A 118 14.97 -11.23 3.11
C ASN A 118 13.62 -11.45 3.79
N PHE A 119 13.26 -10.65 4.79
CA PHE A 119 11.97 -10.74 5.46
C PHE A 119 10.80 -10.42 4.52
N GLU A 120 10.95 -9.48 3.58
CA GLU A 120 9.90 -9.06 2.66
C GLU A 120 9.87 -9.84 1.33
N TYR A 121 10.83 -10.74 1.09
CA TYR A 121 10.88 -11.62 -0.07
C TYR A 121 10.39 -13.02 0.30
N PHE A 122 9.66 -13.67 -0.61
CA PHE A 122 9.01 -14.95 -0.31
C PHE A 122 10.02 -16.10 -0.12
N SER A 123 10.85 -16.42 -1.12
CA SER A 123 11.65 -17.64 -1.11
C SER A 123 12.97 -17.49 -1.89
N GLU A 124 13.83 -18.49 -1.75
CA GLU A 124 14.94 -18.74 -2.67
C GLU A 124 14.47 -19.49 -3.94
N ASP A 125 13.31 -20.14 -3.89
CA ASP A 125 12.69 -20.82 -5.01
C ASP A 125 11.88 -19.82 -5.85
N PRO A 126 12.21 -19.64 -7.15
CA PRO A 126 11.52 -18.67 -7.99
C PRO A 126 10.08 -19.10 -8.34
N TYR A 127 9.77 -20.39 -8.34
CA TYR A 127 8.41 -20.86 -8.59
C TYR A 127 7.50 -20.54 -7.40
N LEU A 128 7.89 -20.92 -6.21
CA LEU A 128 7.15 -20.60 -4.97
C LEU A 128 6.99 -19.08 -4.82
N THR A 129 8.06 -18.32 -5.05
CA THR A 129 7.99 -16.85 -5.03
C THR A 129 6.95 -16.32 -5.99
N GLY A 130 6.92 -16.82 -7.22
CA GLY A 130 6.00 -16.35 -8.25
C GLY A 130 4.54 -16.72 -7.99
N THR A 131 4.26 -17.95 -7.51
CA THR A 131 2.90 -18.41 -7.23
C THR A 131 2.29 -17.70 -6.03
N MET A 132 3.06 -17.51 -4.95
CA MET A 132 2.61 -16.74 -3.78
C MET A 132 2.34 -15.28 -4.16
N ALA A 133 3.25 -14.64 -4.89
CA ALA A 133 3.03 -13.28 -5.37
C ALA A 133 1.80 -13.16 -6.28
N ALA A 134 1.58 -14.12 -7.18
CA ALA A 134 0.42 -14.13 -8.05
C ALA A 134 -0.90 -14.26 -7.26
N ALA A 135 -0.90 -15.06 -6.21
CA ALA A 135 -2.05 -15.22 -5.31
C ALA A 135 -2.38 -13.89 -4.58
N GLN A 136 -1.35 -13.24 -4.00
CA GLN A 136 -1.53 -11.95 -3.31
C GLN A 136 -2.06 -10.86 -4.24
N LEU A 137 -1.51 -10.76 -5.47
CA LEU A 137 -1.96 -9.80 -6.48
C LEU A 137 -3.43 -10.00 -6.87
N LYS A 138 -3.86 -11.26 -7.06
CA LYS A 138 -5.26 -11.59 -7.35
C LYS A 138 -6.18 -11.16 -6.20
N GLY A 139 -5.72 -11.33 -4.96
CA GLY A 139 -6.46 -10.89 -3.79
C GLY A 139 -6.68 -9.38 -3.77
N MET A 140 -5.60 -8.60 -3.86
CA MET A 140 -5.67 -7.13 -3.89
C MET A 140 -6.50 -6.61 -5.06
N GLY A 141 -6.39 -7.26 -6.22
CA GLY A 141 -7.13 -6.89 -7.43
C GLY A 141 -8.65 -6.98 -7.31
N LYS A 142 -9.19 -7.75 -6.35
CA LYS A 142 -10.64 -7.81 -6.08
C LYS A 142 -11.20 -6.46 -5.63
N TYR A 143 -10.40 -5.66 -4.96
CA TYR A 143 -10.74 -4.29 -4.55
C TYR A 143 -10.22 -3.22 -5.53
N GLY A 144 -9.73 -3.61 -6.70
CA GLY A 144 -9.13 -2.68 -7.66
C GLY A 144 -7.80 -2.08 -7.21
N VAL A 145 -7.25 -2.53 -6.09
CA VAL A 145 -5.94 -2.09 -5.61
C VAL A 145 -4.85 -2.77 -6.41
N THR A 146 -3.91 -1.97 -6.91
CA THR A 146 -2.79 -2.49 -7.70
C THR A 146 -1.59 -2.80 -6.81
N GLY A 147 -1.18 -4.06 -6.77
CA GLY A 147 0.12 -4.43 -6.18
C GLY A 147 1.27 -4.09 -7.13
N THR A 148 2.37 -3.57 -6.56
CA THR A 148 3.61 -3.30 -7.29
C THR A 148 4.64 -4.36 -6.99
N ILE A 149 4.89 -5.25 -7.93
CA ILE A 149 5.94 -6.27 -7.76
C ILE A 149 7.32 -5.64 -7.82
N LYS A 150 8.19 -5.99 -6.86
CA LYS A 150 9.48 -5.35 -6.65
C LYS A 150 10.56 -6.33 -6.18
N HIS A 151 11.82 -6.05 -6.38
CA HIS A 151 12.42 -4.97 -7.17
C HIS A 151 12.97 -5.59 -8.46
N PHE A 152 12.53 -5.15 -9.60
CA PHE A 152 12.84 -5.73 -10.90
C PHE A 152 14.14 -5.13 -11.47
N ALA A 153 15.26 -5.87 -11.44
CA ALA A 153 15.48 -7.20 -10.96
C ALA A 153 16.81 -7.31 -10.22
N CYS A 154 17.03 -8.44 -9.56
CA CYS A 154 18.31 -8.80 -8.94
C CYS A 154 18.71 -7.97 -7.71
N ASN A 155 17.77 -7.42 -6.92
CA ASN A 155 18.08 -6.80 -5.63
C ASN A 155 18.27 -7.88 -4.55
N ASN A 156 19.40 -8.60 -4.62
CA ASN A 156 19.70 -9.74 -3.75
C ASN A 156 20.65 -9.41 -2.60
N GLN A 157 21.03 -8.14 -2.44
CA GLN A 157 21.80 -7.62 -1.32
C GLN A 157 21.48 -6.13 -1.09
N GLU A 158 21.59 -5.70 0.17
CA GLU A 158 21.36 -4.30 0.53
C GLU A 158 22.67 -3.49 0.65
N PHE A 159 23.79 -4.16 0.89
CA PHE A 159 25.08 -3.48 0.93
C PHE A 159 25.42 -2.87 -0.42
N LYS A 160 25.59 -1.55 -0.45
CA LYS A 160 25.82 -0.74 -1.68
C LYS A 160 24.76 -0.97 -2.77
N ARG A 161 23.51 -1.18 -2.42
CA ARG A 161 22.41 -1.53 -3.34
C ARG A 161 22.23 -0.58 -4.54
N HIS A 162 22.68 0.69 -4.41
CA HIS A 162 22.61 1.66 -5.50
C HIS A 162 23.69 1.49 -6.57
N ASP A 163 24.77 0.76 -6.27
CA ASP A 163 25.96 0.68 -7.11
C ASP A 163 26.50 -0.77 -7.28
N ALA A 164 25.96 -1.71 -6.49
CA ALA A 164 26.38 -3.11 -6.57
C ALA A 164 25.86 -3.72 -7.88
N ASN A 165 26.79 -4.01 -8.79
CA ASN A 165 26.47 -4.58 -10.10
C ASN A 165 26.23 -6.10 -9.98
N ALA A 166 25.03 -6.55 -10.29
CA ALA A 166 24.70 -7.96 -10.34
C ALA A 166 25.19 -8.55 -11.68
N ILE A 167 26.31 -9.28 -11.62
CA ILE A 167 26.84 -9.99 -12.77
C ILE A 167 26.15 -11.36 -12.86
N VAL A 168 25.36 -11.56 -13.90
CA VAL A 168 24.52 -12.75 -14.05
C VAL A 168 24.44 -13.18 -15.52
N SER A 169 24.53 -14.50 -15.76
CA SER A 169 24.32 -15.04 -17.11
C SER A 169 22.84 -14.93 -17.51
N GLU A 170 22.57 -14.82 -18.80
CA GLU A 170 21.18 -14.74 -19.31
C GLU A 170 20.33 -15.93 -18.85
N ARG A 171 20.91 -17.14 -18.85
CA ARG A 171 20.21 -18.34 -18.37
C ARG A 171 19.81 -18.21 -16.91
N ALA A 172 20.73 -17.86 -16.02
CA ALA A 172 20.44 -17.68 -14.61
C ALA A 172 19.47 -16.53 -14.36
N LEU A 173 19.60 -15.44 -15.13
CA LEU A 173 18.67 -14.31 -15.07
C LEU A 173 17.25 -14.77 -15.38
N ARG A 174 17.02 -15.51 -16.46
CA ARG A 174 15.69 -15.95 -16.89
C ARG A 174 15.11 -17.07 -16.05
N GLU A 175 15.91 -18.07 -15.68
CA GLU A 175 15.42 -19.25 -14.97
C GLU A 175 15.25 -19.02 -13.46
N ILE A 176 15.98 -18.07 -12.87
CA ILE A 176 16.00 -17.83 -11.42
C ILE A 176 15.47 -16.42 -11.10
N TYR A 177 16.20 -15.38 -11.50
CA TYR A 177 15.95 -14.02 -10.98
C TYR A 177 14.71 -13.35 -11.58
N LEU A 178 14.33 -13.70 -12.80
CA LEU A 178 13.15 -13.17 -13.48
C LEU A 178 11.93 -14.10 -13.40
N LYS A 179 12.13 -15.36 -13.10
CA LYS A 179 11.05 -16.37 -13.16
C LYS A 179 9.86 -16.06 -12.24
N GLY A 180 10.11 -15.62 -11.03
CA GLY A 180 9.04 -15.20 -10.10
C GLY A 180 8.24 -14.02 -10.66
N PHE A 181 8.91 -13.05 -11.25
CA PHE A 181 8.25 -11.90 -11.89
C PHE A 181 7.45 -12.33 -13.13
N GLU A 182 7.97 -13.24 -13.95
CA GLU A 182 7.22 -13.78 -15.10
C GLU A 182 5.90 -14.43 -14.66
N ILE A 183 5.93 -15.24 -13.60
CA ILE A 183 4.73 -15.89 -13.06
C ILE A 183 3.75 -14.84 -12.52
N ALA A 184 4.22 -13.85 -11.77
CA ALA A 184 3.39 -12.79 -11.22
C ALA A 184 2.73 -11.95 -12.33
N VAL A 185 3.44 -11.69 -13.45
CA VAL A 185 2.88 -10.98 -14.60
C VAL A 185 1.84 -11.85 -15.32
N LYS A 186 2.18 -13.09 -15.67
CA LYS A 186 1.34 -13.94 -16.52
C LYS A 186 0.16 -14.58 -15.78
N GLN A 187 0.32 -14.90 -14.51
CA GLN A 187 -0.68 -15.60 -13.72
C GLN A 187 -1.34 -14.71 -12.66
N GLY A 188 -0.59 -13.76 -12.09
CA GLY A 188 -1.09 -12.83 -11.06
C GLY A 188 -1.73 -11.57 -11.63
N GLY A 189 -1.56 -11.29 -12.91
CA GLY A 189 -2.09 -10.07 -13.53
C GLY A 189 -1.39 -8.80 -13.03
N ALA A 190 -0.11 -8.87 -12.63
CA ALA A 190 0.65 -7.72 -12.19
C ALA A 190 0.53 -6.55 -13.18
N TYR A 191 0.20 -5.36 -12.67
CA TYR A 191 -0.05 -4.17 -13.50
C TYR A 191 0.79 -2.96 -13.08
N SER A 192 1.61 -3.12 -12.03
CA SER A 192 2.64 -2.17 -11.59
C SER A 192 3.91 -2.93 -11.22
N ILE A 193 5.05 -2.41 -11.66
CA ILE A 193 6.39 -2.97 -11.40
C ILE A 193 7.32 -1.85 -10.97
N MET A 194 8.16 -2.12 -9.94
CA MET A 194 9.22 -1.22 -9.52
C MET A 194 10.57 -1.77 -9.96
N SER A 195 11.32 -0.98 -10.75
CA SER A 195 12.71 -1.30 -11.10
C SER A 195 13.62 -1.16 -9.89
N THR A 196 14.69 -1.95 -9.82
CA THR A 196 15.60 -1.92 -8.68
C THR A 196 16.60 -0.75 -8.74
N TYR A 197 17.25 -0.46 -7.62
CA TYR A 197 18.32 0.54 -7.52
C TYR A 197 19.58 0.18 -8.29
N GLY A 198 19.97 -1.09 -8.28
CA GLY A 198 21.27 -1.52 -8.75
C GLY A 198 21.34 -1.83 -10.24
N PRO A 199 22.55 -1.84 -10.82
CA PRO A 199 22.75 -2.30 -12.19
C PRO A 199 22.75 -3.84 -12.29
N VAL A 200 22.34 -4.33 -13.45
CA VAL A 200 22.48 -5.72 -13.87
C VAL A 200 23.41 -5.71 -15.11
N ASN A 201 24.51 -6.43 -15.02
CA ASN A 201 25.50 -6.51 -16.09
C ASN A 201 25.98 -5.13 -16.60
N GLY A 202 26.13 -4.16 -15.68
CA GLY A 202 26.64 -2.81 -15.97
C GLY A 202 25.58 -1.78 -16.34
N LEU A 203 24.32 -2.17 -16.56
CA LEU A 203 23.25 -1.24 -16.91
C LEU A 203 22.25 -1.12 -15.74
N TRP A 204 21.99 0.10 -15.27
CA TRP A 204 20.99 0.34 -14.23
C TRP A 204 19.60 -0.06 -14.74
N THR A 205 18.87 -0.87 -13.95
CA THR A 205 17.65 -1.52 -14.41
C THR A 205 16.56 -0.54 -14.85
N ALA A 206 16.49 0.65 -14.24
CA ALA A 206 15.57 1.70 -14.64
C ALA A 206 15.79 2.22 -16.08
N GLY A 207 17.00 2.04 -16.66
CA GLY A 207 17.34 2.38 -18.05
C GLY A 207 17.49 1.19 -18.97
N SER A 208 17.28 -0.04 -18.49
CA SER A 208 17.52 -1.26 -19.25
C SER A 208 16.40 -1.56 -20.26
N TYR A 209 16.63 -1.28 -21.52
CA TYR A 209 15.68 -1.60 -22.60
C TYR A 209 15.42 -3.11 -22.71
N ASP A 210 16.43 -3.93 -22.52
CA ASP A 210 16.30 -5.39 -22.62
C ASP A 210 15.42 -5.95 -21.52
N LEU A 211 15.60 -5.51 -20.28
CA LEU A 211 14.75 -5.95 -19.17
C LEU A 211 13.31 -5.42 -19.31
N LEU A 212 13.16 -4.11 -19.53
CA LEU A 212 11.84 -3.46 -19.41
C LEU A 212 11.02 -3.51 -20.70
N THR A 213 11.67 -3.46 -21.86
CA THR A 213 10.94 -3.50 -23.13
C THR A 213 11.00 -4.89 -23.77
N THR A 214 12.18 -5.47 -23.93
CA THR A 214 12.31 -6.74 -24.64
C THR A 214 11.69 -7.88 -23.84
N ILE A 215 12.17 -8.12 -22.64
CA ILE A 215 11.70 -9.24 -21.81
C ILE A 215 10.31 -8.95 -21.25
N LEU A 216 10.18 -7.88 -20.48
CA LEU A 216 8.94 -7.61 -19.76
C LEU A 216 7.76 -7.35 -20.68
N ARG A 217 7.88 -6.42 -21.63
CA ARG A 217 6.73 -6.00 -22.43
C ARG A 217 6.53 -6.87 -23.68
N LYS A 218 7.59 -7.21 -24.42
CA LYS A 218 7.45 -7.95 -25.68
C LYS A 218 7.30 -9.45 -25.47
N GLU A 219 8.16 -10.06 -24.62
CA GLU A 219 8.12 -11.51 -24.42
C GLU A 219 6.99 -11.92 -23.44
N TRP A 220 6.79 -11.17 -22.35
CA TRP A 220 5.76 -11.53 -21.36
C TRP A 220 4.40 -10.87 -21.63
N GLY A 221 4.34 -9.88 -22.52
CA GLY A 221 3.09 -9.18 -22.87
C GLY A 221 2.62 -8.18 -21.81
N TYR A 222 3.50 -7.71 -20.93
CA TYR A 222 3.17 -6.78 -19.87
C TYR A 222 2.67 -5.42 -20.40
N GLN A 223 1.55 -4.94 -19.87
CA GLN A 223 0.88 -3.72 -20.30
C GLN A 223 0.71 -2.68 -19.21
N GLY A 224 1.15 -2.97 -17.98
CA GLY A 224 1.09 -2.05 -16.87
C GLY A 224 2.19 -0.98 -16.90
N ILE A 225 2.32 -0.23 -15.80
CA ILE A 225 3.39 0.74 -15.62
C ILE A 225 4.64 0.13 -15.02
N VAL A 226 5.77 0.76 -15.31
CA VAL A 226 7.02 0.58 -14.57
C VAL A 226 7.36 1.88 -13.90
N MET A 227 7.59 1.85 -12.59
CA MET A 227 8.13 2.97 -11.82
C MET A 227 9.56 2.69 -11.37
N THR A 228 10.34 3.72 -11.15
CA THR A 228 11.66 3.55 -10.51
C THR A 228 11.49 3.27 -9.03
N ASP A 229 12.46 2.63 -8.40
CA ASP A 229 12.64 2.78 -6.97
C ASP A 229 12.99 4.25 -6.65
N TRP A 230 12.81 4.69 -5.39
CA TRP A 230 12.90 6.10 -5.00
C TRP A 230 14.30 6.66 -5.23
N TRP A 231 14.43 7.72 -6.06
CA TRP A 231 15.70 8.36 -6.44
C TRP A 231 16.71 7.39 -7.06
N ALA A 232 16.26 6.38 -7.79
CA ALA A 232 17.14 5.44 -8.48
C ALA A 232 18.08 6.16 -9.46
N LYS A 233 19.28 5.60 -9.60
CA LYS A 233 20.22 6.01 -10.65
C LYS A 233 19.87 5.34 -11.98
N ILE A 234 20.26 5.99 -13.07
CA ILE A 234 20.05 5.51 -14.44
C ILE A 234 21.33 5.86 -15.21
N ASN A 235 21.71 5.07 -16.20
CA ASN A 235 22.86 5.36 -17.06
C ASN A 235 22.59 5.05 -18.54
N GLU A 236 23.40 5.64 -19.41
CA GLU A 236 23.69 5.07 -20.72
C GLU A 236 24.74 3.97 -20.55
N GLU A 237 24.77 3.02 -21.47
CA GLU A 237 25.73 1.93 -21.43
C GLU A 237 27.17 2.46 -21.41
N GLY A 238 27.95 1.96 -20.44
CA GLY A 238 29.33 2.40 -20.22
C GLY A 238 29.52 3.66 -19.40
N GLU A 239 28.43 4.36 -19.01
CA GLU A 239 28.47 5.55 -18.17
C GLU A 239 28.20 5.23 -16.69
N SER A 240 28.51 6.18 -15.83
CA SER A 240 28.16 6.12 -14.42
C SER A 240 26.68 6.45 -14.20
N GLY A 241 26.03 5.78 -13.24
CA GLY A 241 24.63 6.04 -12.91
C GLY A 241 24.41 7.42 -12.30
N SER A 242 23.34 8.10 -12.76
CA SER A 242 22.92 9.42 -12.27
C SER A 242 21.39 9.50 -12.13
N LYS A 243 20.90 10.29 -11.19
CA LYS A 243 19.47 10.59 -11.01
C LYS A 243 18.91 11.52 -12.11
N SER A 244 19.79 12.18 -12.85
CA SER A 244 19.42 13.11 -13.92
C SER A 244 19.32 12.46 -15.31
N GLN A 245 19.74 11.20 -15.45
CA GLN A 245 19.77 10.47 -16.73
C GLN A 245 18.41 9.80 -17.04
N THR A 246 17.38 10.60 -17.33
CA THR A 246 16.04 10.09 -17.57
C THR A 246 15.79 9.68 -19.03
N VAL A 247 16.64 10.07 -19.98
CA VAL A 247 16.54 9.67 -21.39
C VAL A 247 16.53 8.15 -21.57
N PRO A 248 17.50 7.37 -21.01
CA PRO A 248 17.46 5.90 -21.07
C PRO A 248 16.20 5.31 -20.43
N MET A 249 15.73 5.89 -19.33
CA MET A 249 14.51 5.49 -18.64
C MET A 249 13.30 5.53 -19.57
N VAL A 250 13.07 6.66 -20.24
CA VAL A 250 11.95 6.86 -21.16
C VAL A 250 12.07 5.92 -22.35
N ARG A 251 13.27 5.74 -22.91
CA ARG A 251 13.50 4.79 -24.01
C ARG A 251 13.18 3.36 -23.62
N ALA A 252 13.58 2.96 -22.42
CA ALA A 252 13.37 1.62 -21.89
C ALA A 252 11.91 1.34 -21.45
N GLN A 253 11.04 2.34 -21.43
CA GLN A 253 9.67 2.24 -20.92
C GLN A 253 9.61 1.98 -19.41
N ASN A 254 10.51 2.57 -18.64
CA ASN A 254 10.24 2.88 -17.26
C ASN A 254 9.41 4.18 -17.27
N ASP A 255 8.16 4.11 -16.82
CA ASP A 255 7.17 5.14 -17.14
C ASP A 255 7.19 6.28 -16.14
N ILE A 256 7.49 6.02 -14.87
CA ILE A 256 7.43 7.02 -13.80
C ILE A 256 8.73 7.02 -13.00
N TYR A 257 9.35 8.20 -12.86
CA TYR A 257 10.44 8.43 -11.93
C TYR A 257 9.92 8.80 -10.54
N MET A 258 10.26 8.04 -9.54
CA MET A 258 9.93 8.34 -8.14
C MET A 258 11.19 8.83 -7.40
N VAL A 259 11.31 10.10 -6.94
CA VAL A 259 10.39 11.19 -7.25
C VAL A 259 11.20 12.42 -7.68
N THR A 260 10.52 13.34 -8.36
CA THR A 260 11.05 14.69 -8.59
C THR A 260 10.24 15.65 -7.73
N ALA A 261 10.83 16.17 -6.66
CA ALA A 261 10.14 17.00 -5.66
C ALA A 261 9.47 18.23 -6.28
N ASP A 262 10.11 18.84 -7.27
CA ASP A 262 9.52 19.91 -8.08
C ASP A 262 9.83 19.65 -9.56
N ALA A 263 8.91 18.98 -10.24
CA ALA A 263 9.05 18.71 -11.67
C ALA A 263 8.88 19.98 -12.53
N ALA A 264 8.18 21.00 -12.03
CA ALA A 264 8.00 22.27 -12.78
C ALA A 264 9.32 23.03 -12.92
N SER A 265 10.15 23.02 -11.89
CA SER A 265 11.49 23.62 -11.90
C SER A 265 12.60 22.67 -12.34
N ASN A 266 12.26 21.42 -12.66
CA ASN A 266 13.21 20.33 -12.93
C ASN A 266 14.27 20.21 -11.81
N SER A 267 13.80 20.02 -10.57
CA SER A 267 14.66 20.00 -9.36
C SER A 267 15.72 18.90 -9.40
N ASN A 268 15.49 17.80 -10.11
CA ASN A 268 16.47 16.72 -10.31
C ASN A 268 17.47 17.01 -11.44
N LYS A 269 17.28 18.11 -12.18
CA LYS A 269 18.07 18.45 -13.37
C LYS A 269 18.08 17.29 -14.37
N ASP A 270 16.91 16.66 -14.59
CA ASP A 270 16.79 15.57 -15.55
C ASP A 270 17.00 16.07 -17.00
N ASN A 271 17.49 15.18 -17.83
CA ASN A 271 17.85 15.47 -19.22
C ASN A 271 16.76 15.17 -20.25
N THR A 272 15.49 14.98 -19.84
CA THR A 272 14.40 14.64 -20.76
C THR A 272 14.19 15.70 -21.84
N ALA A 273 14.14 16.99 -21.45
CA ALA A 273 13.96 18.10 -22.39
C ALA A 273 15.15 18.25 -23.35
N GLU A 274 16.38 18.10 -22.84
CA GLU A 274 17.61 18.10 -23.61
C GLU A 274 17.62 16.96 -24.62
N GLY A 275 17.30 15.73 -24.17
CA GLY A 275 17.23 14.56 -25.04
C GLY A 275 16.19 14.67 -26.17
N LEU A 276 15.10 15.40 -25.93
CA LEU A 276 14.12 15.73 -26.97
C LEU A 276 14.68 16.77 -27.98
N ALA A 277 15.47 17.72 -27.52
CA ALA A 277 16.05 18.78 -28.37
C ALA A 277 17.18 18.26 -29.25
N ASP A 278 18.01 17.35 -28.73
CA ASP A 278 19.16 16.78 -29.44
C ASP A 278 18.87 15.45 -30.16
N GLY A 279 17.64 14.94 -30.05
CA GLY A 279 17.20 13.74 -30.75
C GLY A 279 17.55 12.41 -30.08
N ARG A 280 18.17 12.40 -28.89
CA ARG A 280 18.37 11.17 -28.09
C ARG A 280 17.04 10.57 -27.62
N LEU A 281 15.98 11.40 -27.54
CA LEU A 281 14.62 11.00 -27.22
C LEU A 281 13.67 11.52 -28.29
N THR A 282 12.71 10.70 -28.71
CA THR A 282 11.67 11.10 -29.66
C THR A 282 10.37 11.45 -28.93
N ARG A 283 9.56 12.34 -29.55
CA ARG A 283 8.21 12.65 -29.06
C ARG A 283 7.34 11.38 -28.96
N ALA A 284 7.50 10.44 -29.90
CA ALA A 284 6.76 9.18 -29.89
C ALA A 284 7.08 8.31 -28.64
N GLN A 285 8.34 8.29 -28.21
CA GLN A 285 8.74 7.56 -27.00
C GLN A 285 8.12 8.21 -25.75
N LEU A 286 8.15 9.54 -25.65
CA LEU A 286 7.51 10.25 -24.54
C LEU A 286 5.99 10.03 -24.51
N MET A 287 5.34 10.12 -25.68
CA MET A 287 3.90 9.85 -25.81
C MET A 287 3.54 8.41 -25.43
N ARG A 288 4.38 7.45 -25.75
CA ARG A 288 4.18 6.05 -25.40
C ARG A 288 4.17 5.85 -23.88
N ASN A 289 5.14 6.42 -23.16
CA ASN A 289 5.18 6.35 -21.69
C ASN A 289 3.97 7.07 -21.08
N ALA A 290 3.61 8.26 -21.56
CA ALA A 290 2.39 8.94 -21.13
C ALA A 290 1.13 8.08 -21.38
N ALA A 291 1.07 7.36 -22.49
CA ALA A 291 -0.03 6.44 -22.79
C ALA A 291 -0.07 5.26 -21.82
N ASN A 292 1.08 4.68 -21.45
CA ASN A 292 1.16 3.62 -20.44
C ASN A 292 0.58 4.12 -19.09
N ILE A 293 0.96 5.32 -18.66
CA ILE A 293 0.44 5.92 -17.43
C ILE A 293 -1.07 6.18 -17.54
N CYS A 294 -1.55 6.74 -18.63
CA CYS A 294 -3.00 6.95 -18.84
C CYS A 294 -3.77 5.62 -18.78
N CYS A 295 -3.26 4.56 -19.43
CA CYS A 295 -3.88 3.25 -19.40
C CYS A 295 -3.94 2.67 -17.98
N PHE A 296 -2.92 2.92 -17.18
CA PHE A 296 -2.86 2.52 -15.79
C PHE A 296 -3.89 3.28 -14.94
N LEU A 297 -3.89 4.61 -15.04
CA LEU A 297 -4.80 5.48 -14.31
C LEU A 297 -6.27 5.11 -14.52
N LEU A 298 -6.64 4.80 -15.76
CA LEU A 298 -8.02 4.48 -16.14
C LEU A 298 -8.53 3.12 -15.62
N ARG A 299 -7.65 2.32 -15.06
CA ARG A 299 -8.00 1.09 -14.35
C ARG A 299 -7.90 1.25 -12.83
N SER A 300 -7.52 2.44 -12.37
CA SER A 300 -7.36 2.69 -10.95
C SER A 300 -8.71 3.02 -10.30
N VAL A 301 -8.85 2.62 -9.05
CA VAL A 301 -9.98 3.01 -8.20
C VAL A 301 -10.12 4.54 -8.11
N ALA A 302 -9.01 5.28 -8.12
CA ALA A 302 -9.04 6.74 -8.12
C ALA A 302 -9.81 7.30 -9.32
N MET A 303 -9.68 6.67 -10.50
CA MET A 303 -10.43 7.09 -11.70
C MET A 303 -11.90 6.67 -11.60
N GLU A 304 -12.20 5.49 -11.08
CA GLU A 304 -13.58 5.02 -10.92
C GLU A 304 -14.36 5.90 -9.96
N ARG A 305 -13.75 6.29 -8.85
CA ARG A 305 -14.30 7.27 -7.91
C ARG A 305 -14.51 8.65 -8.56
N LEU A 306 -13.55 9.13 -9.36
CA LEU A 306 -13.70 10.38 -10.08
C LEU A 306 -14.87 10.36 -11.07
N LEU A 307 -15.12 9.22 -11.71
CA LEU A 307 -16.22 9.02 -12.65
C LEU A 307 -17.56 8.76 -11.96
N GLY A 308 -17.61 8.74 -10.63
CA GLY A 308 -18.81 8.45 -9.85
C GLY A 308 -19.35 7.03 -10.07
N ARG A 309 -18.52 6.10 -10.47
CA ARG A 309 -18.90 4.69 -10.54
C ARG A 309 -18.94 4.15 -9.12
N GLU A 310 -20.07 3.54 -8.76
CA GLU A 310 -20.20 2.83 -7.49
C GLU A 310 -19.18 1.68 -7.49
N GLU A 311 -18.42 1.59 -6.41
CA GLU A 311 -17.58 0.44 -6.14
C GLU A 311 -18.53 -0.74 -5.98
N GLU A 312 -18.34 -1.81 -6.75
CA GLU A 312 -19.02 -3.06 -6.45
C GLU A 312 -18.60 -3.46 -5.03
N GLU A 313 -19.58 -3.48 -4.11
CA GLU A 313 -19.32 -3.99 -2.77
C GLU A 313 -18.74 -5.39 -2.91
N CYS A 314 -17.48 -5.56 -2.55
CA CYS A 314 -16.88 -6.88 -2.52
C CYS A 314 -17.45 -7.63 -1.31
N THR A 315 -18.57 -8.28 -1.54
CA THR A 315 -19.37 -8.98 -0.52
C THR A 315 -18.69 -10.21 0.07
N GLU A 316 -17.52 -10.61 -0.45
CA GLU A 316 -16.83 -11.83 0.02
C GLU A 316 -16.22 -11.71 1.43
N LEU A 317 -15.91 -10.50 1.89
CA LEU A 317 -15.44 -10.27 3.26
C LEU A 317 -16.52 -9.79 4.23
N HIS A 318 -17.70 -9.45 3.74
CA HIS A 318 -18.89 -9.23 4.56
C HIS A 318 -19.57 -10.54 5.00
N SER A 319 -18.89 -11.66 4.93
CA SER A 319 -19.36 -12.84 5.66
C SER A 319 -19.46 -12.43 7.13
N PRO A 320 -20.62 -12.58 7.74
CA PRO A 320 -20.74 -12.36 9.18
C PRO A 320 -19.61 -13.11 9.84
N VAL A 321 -18.89 -12.48 10.75
CA VAL A 321 -17.81 -13.08 11.50
C VAL A 321 -18.20 -14.52 11.79
N SER A 322 -17.58 -15.49 11.10
CA SER A 322 -17.72 -16.86 11.51
C SER A 322 -17.07 -16.95 12.87
N THR A 323 -17.89 -17.05 13.88
CA THR A 323 -17.50 -17.12 15.29
C THR A 323 -16.86 -18.46 15.64
N GLU A 324 -16.53 -19.27 14.65
CA GLU A 324 -15.83 -20.53 14.82
C GLU A 324 -14.33 -20.25 15.05
N GLY A 325 -13.99 -20.01 16.30
CA GLY A 325 -12.59 -19.87 16.71
C GLY A 325 -12.31 -18.82 17.78
N ALA A 326 -13.20 -17.85 18.00
CA ALA A 326 -13.18 -17.00 19.18
C ALA A 326 -14.30 -17.48 20.08
N GLY A 327 -13.97 -18.05 21.24
CA GLY A 327 -14.96 -18.57 22.18
C GLY A 327 -16.11 -17.59 22.37
N ASP A 328 -17.28 -18.12 22.14
CA ASP A 328 -18.62 -17.65 22.49
C ASP A 328 -18.81 -16.14 22.73
N SER A 329 -19.02 -15.36 21.65
CA SER A 329 -19.85 -14.15 21.69
C SER A 329 -20.01 -13.47 20.32
N GLY A 330 -20.62 -14.13 19.36
CA GLY A 330 -21.16 -13.48 18.15
C GLY A 330 -22.41 -12.65 18.42
N GLN A 331 -22.75 -12.39 19.67
CA GLN A 331 -23.94 -11.59 20.01
C GLN A 331 -23.61 -10.11 19.97
N VAL A 332 -24.31 -9.38 19.10
CA VAL A 332 -24.31 -7.91 19.13
C VAL A 332 -24.85 -7.45 20.49
N LEU A 333 -24.02 -6.79 21.28
CA LEU A 333 -24.39 -6.29 22.60
C LEU A 333 -25.37 -5.13 22.51
N ALA A 334 -25.16 -4.22 21.57
CA ALA A 334 -26.03 -3.08 21.37
C ALA A 334 -26.07 -2.66 19.90
N ARG A 335 -27.22 -2.12 19.49
CA ARG A 335 -27.41 -1.45 18.20
C ARG A 335 -27.74 0.00 18.50
N LEU A 336 -26.92 0.92 18.01
CA LEU A 336 -27.03 2.34 18.33
C LEU A 336 -27.00 3.15 17.04
N GLU A 337 -27.98 4.03 16.90
CA GLU A 337 -27.94 5.11 15.93
C GLU A 337 -27.30 6.32 16.60
N LEU A 338 -26.11 6.72 16.16
CA LEU A 338 -25.39 7.82 16.73
C LEU A 338 -25.98 9.12 16.21
N PRO A 339 -26.29 10.11 17.09
CA PRO A 339 -26.73 11.43 16.63
C PRO A 339 -25.62 12.11 15.84
N GLU A 340 -25.95 13.13 15.05
CA GLU A 340 -24.94 13.95 14.41
C GLU A 340 -24.10 14.69 15.47
N PRO A 341 -22.80 14.32 15.64
CA PRO A 341 -22.04 14.82 16.78
C PRO A 341 -21.47 16.21 16.53
N LYS A 342 -21.36 16.98 17.63
CA LYS A 342 -20.53 18.19 17.69
C LYS A 342 -19.12 17.82 18.16
N THR A 343 -18.13 18.61 17.79
CA THR A 343 -16.75 18.40 18.24
C THR A 343 -16.68 18.40 19.77
N GLY A 344 -16.10 17.36 20.35
CA GLY A 344 -15.98 17.14 21.79
C GLY A 344 -17.20 16.50 22.43
N GLU A 345 -18.29 16.25 21.68
CA GLU A 345 -19.49 15.59 22.23
C GLU A 345 -19.20 14.10 22.49
N GLU A 346 -19.63 13.64 23.65
CA GLU A 346 -19.46 12.26 24.12
C GLU A 346 -20.76 11.47 23.92
N MET A 347 -20.65 10.32 23.28
CA MET A 347 -21.76 9.40 23.01
C MET A 347 -21.51 8.09 23.76
N GLU A 348 -22.26 7.85 24.81
CA GLU A 348 -22.10 6.68 25.68
C GLU A 348 -22.37 5.36 24.94
N LEU A 349 -21.54 4.38 25.23
CA LEU A 349 -21.74 3.01 24.80
C LEU A 349 -22.14 2.14 26.00
N PRO A 350 -23.23 1.34 25.88
CA PRO A 350 -23.72 0.56 27.00
C PRO A 350 -22.73 -0.54 27.39
N LEU A 351 -22.56 -0.73 28.69
CA LEU A 351 -21.69 -1.75 29.27
C LEU A 351 -22.46 -2.99 29.75
N GLU A 352 -23.79 -2.95 29.71
CA GLU A 352 -24.62 -4.07 30.14
C GLU A 352 -24.28 -5.29 29.25
N LYS A 353 -23.99 -6.41 29.89
CA LYS A 353 -23.56 -7.65 29.25
C LYS A 353 -22.12 -7.65 28.69
N LEU A 354 -21.34 -6.58 28.84
CA LEU A 354 -19.93 -6.59 28.48
C LEU A 354 -19.16 -7.53 29.40
N SER A 355 -18.50 -8.53 28.81
CA SER A 355 -17.56 -9.40 29.53
C SER A 355 -16.14 -8.96 29.22
N THR A 356 -15.35 -8.70 30.25
CA THR A 356 -13.92 -8.34 30.15
C THR A 356 -13.00 -9.52 30.49
N LYS A 357 -13.53 -10.75 30.47
CA LYS A 357 -12.73 -11.96 30.70
C LYS A 357 -11.83 -12.26 29.50
N LYS A 358 -10.70 -12.89 29.75
CA LYS A 358 -9.79 -13.37 28.70
C LYS A 358 -10.51 -14.15 27.62
N GLY A 359 -10.24 -13.82 26.37
CA GLY A 359 -10.79 -14.49 25.21
C GLY A 359 -12.24 -14.09 24.88
N THR A 360 -12.85 -13.16 25.65
CA THR A 360 -14.20 -12.68 25.32
C THR A 360 -14.16 -11.54 24.32
N GLY A 361 -15.22 -11.44 23.52
CA GLY A 361 -15.42 -10.33 22.58
C GLY A 361 -16.78 -9.69 22.77
N ALA A 362 -16.88 -8.41 22.43
CA ALA A 362 -18.11 -7.63 22.45
C ALA A 362 -18.31 -6.96 21.09
N VAL A 363 -19.51 -7.02 20.54
CA VAL A 363 -19.82 -6.39 19.24
C VAL A 363 -20.88 -5.31 19.46
N TYR A 364 -20.59 -4.11 18.95
CA TYR A 364 -21.51 -2.99 18.86
C TYR A 364 -21.81 -2.69 17.39
N GLN A 365 -23.07 -2.67 17.02
CA GLN A 365 -23.53 -2.23 15.72
C GLN A 365 -23.86 -0.74 15.81
N LEU A 366 -23.04 0.10 15.18
CA LEU A 366 -23.10 1.55 15.30
C LEU A 366 -23.42 2.17 13.94
N ARG A 367 -24.45 3.02 13.89
CA ARG A 367 -24.75 3.80 12.70
C ARG A 367 -24.18 5.20 12.86
N PHE A 368 -23.11 5.49 12.13
CA PHE A 368 -22.50 6.81 12.08
C PHE A 368 -23.26 7.71 11.11
N THR A 369 -23.61 8.89 11.56
CA THR A 369 -24.31 9.91 10.76
C THR A 369 -23.38 10.98 10.22
N LYS A 370 -22.11 10.97 10.64
CA LYS A 370 -21.10 11.96 10.25
C LYS A 370 -19.74 11.28 10.08
N ILE A 371 -19.11 11.59 8.97
CA ILE A 371 -17.72 11.19 8.71
C ILE A 371 -16.73 12.04 9.53
N GLY A 372 -15.60 11.47 9.89
CA GLY A 372 -14.56 12.18 10.65
C GLY A 372 -13.83 11.27 11.62
N ARG A 373 -12.99 11.89 12.44
CA ARG A 373 -12.27 11.20 13.52
C ARG A 373 -13.11 11.13 14.78
N TYR A 374 -13.15 9.94 15.35
CA TYR A 374 -13.73 9.65 16.65
C TYR A 374 -12.66 9.05 17.55
N GLU A 375 -12.74 9.34 18.83
CA GLU A 375 -11.99 8.64 19.87
C GLU A 375 -12.95 7.69 20.56
N LEU A 376 -12.65 6.40 20.58
CA LEU A 376 -13.26 5.44 21.48
C LEU A 376 -12.50 5.51 22.78
N VAL A 377 -13.13 5.99 23.82
CA VAL A 377 -12.52 6.24 25.13
C VAL A 377 -12.98 5.20 26.14
N PHE A 378 -12.03 4.64 26.87
CA PHE A 378 -12.22 3.67 27.95
C PHE A 378 -11.82 4.30 29.26
N ARG A 379 -12.72 4.34 30.25
CA ARG A 379 -12.39 4.55 31.65
C ARG A 379 -12.47 3.23 32.38
N MET A 380 -11.36 2.76 32.86
CA MET A 380 -11.22 1.42 33.40
C MET A 380 -10.19 1.35 34.54
N SER A 381 -10.28 0.31 35.35
CA SER A 381 -9.28 -0.01 36.37
C SER A 381 -8.93 -1.48 36.37
N SER A 382 -7.90 -1.84 37.11
CA SER A 382 -7.53 -3.22 37.38
C SER A 382 -6.95 -3.35 38.77
N THR A 383 -7.33 -4.37 39.50
CA THR A 383 -6.75 -4.69 40.82
C THR A 383 -5.38 -5.33 40.73
N LEU A 384 -4.91 -5.67 39.51
CA LEU A 384 -3.62 -6.28 39.27
C LEU A 384 -2.48 -5.26 39.46
N GLY A 385 -1.29 -5.79 39.78
CA GLY A 385 -0.09 -4.98 39.95
C GLY A 385 0.46 -4.43 38.63
N PRO A 386 1.39 -3.45 38.66
CA PRO A 386 1.82 -2.66 37.51
C PRO A 386 2.55 -3.44 36.40
N LEU A 387 2.96 -4.69 36.67
CA LEU A 387 3.58 -5.54 35.66
C LEU A 387 2.57 -6.36 34.82
N ALA A 388 1.29 -6.38 35.23
CA ALA A 388 0.26 -7.04 34.42
C ALA A 388 0.00 -6.24 33.14
N GLN A 389 -0.10 -6.94 32.01
CA GLN A 389 -0.44 -6.35 30.72
C GLN A 389 -1.83 -6.82 30.30
N LEU A 390 -2.74 -5.89 30.09
CA LEU A 390 -4.15 -6.15 29.85
C LEU A 390 -4.54 -5.55 28.49
N PRO A 391 -4.36 -6.30 27.40
CA PRO A 391 -4.65 -5.80 26.06
C PRO A 391 -6.14 -5.86 25.73
N ILE A 392 -6.63 -4.77 25.11
CA ILE A 392 -7.95 -4.66 24.46
C ILE A 392 -7.72 -4.38 22.99
N SER A 393 -8.10 -5.27 22.12
CA SER A 393 -8.07 -5.05 20.69
C SER A 393 -9.41 -4.50 20.20
N VAL A 394 -9.36 -3.43 19.42
CA VAL A 394 -10.52 -2.74 18.86
C VAL A 394 -10.54 -2.96 17.36
N PHE A 395 -11.63 -3.50 16.86
CA PHE A 395 -11.86 -3.73 15.43
C PHE A 395 -13.04 -2.89 14.95
N LEU A 396 -12.97 -2.42 13.72
CA LEU A 396 -14.09 -1.80 13.01
C LEU A 396 -14.29 -2.56 11.69
N ASN A 397 -15.50 -3.09 11.46
CA ASN A 397 -15.79 -3.97 10.32
C ASN A 397 -14.75 -5.08 10.12
N ASN A 398 -14.37 -5.77 11.21
CA ASN A 398 -13.33 -6.79 11.28
C ASN A 398 -11.88 -6.33 11.05
N THR A 399 -11.64 -5.06 10.75
CA THR A 399 -10.29 -4.49 10.65
C THR A 399 -9.82 -4.05 12.02
N LEU A 400 -8.65 -4.52 12.45
CA LEU A 400 -8.03 -4.09 13.70
C LEU A 400 -7.64 -2.61 13.61
N GLN A 401 -8.23 -1.78 14.46
CA GLN A 401 -7.89 -0.36 14.54
C GLN A 401 -6.68 -0.15 15.44
N GLN A 402 -6.71 -0.72 16.62
CA GLN A 402 -5.63 -0.61 17.58
C GLN A 402 -5.78 -1.68 18.68
N THR A 403 -4.66 -2.09 19.27
CA THR A 403 -4.65 -2.78 20.57
C THR A 403 -4.15 -1.80 21.63
N VAL A 404 -5.01 -1.50 22.60
CA VAL A 404 -4.66 -0.73 23.79
C VAL A 404 -4.21 -1.69 24.86
N THR A 405 -3.04 -1.50 25.43
CA THR A 405 -2.57 -2.29 26.57
C THR A 405 -2.46 -1.38 27.78
N ILE A 406 -3.21 -1.68 28.83
CA ILE A 406 -3.00 -1.04 30.11
C ILE A 406 -2.16 -1.95 31.00
N ASN A 407 -1.33 -1.36 31.82
CA ASN A 407 -0.73 -2.08 32.93
C ASN A 407 -1.75 -2.22 34.07
N GLY A 408 -1.53 -3.14 35.00
CA GLY A 408 -2.34 -3.20 36.21
C GLY A 408 -2.32 -1.85 36.94
N THR A 409 -3.49 -1.37 37.39
CA THR A 409 -3.64 -0.02 37.90
C THR A 409 -3.76 0.05 39.42
N GLU A 410 -3.68 -1.10 40.12
CA GLU A 410 -3.83 -1.20 41.57
C GLU A 410 -5.15 -0.56 42.06
N GLY A 411 -6.21 -0.72 41.28
CA GLY A 411 -7.55 -0.16 41.58
C GLY A 411 -7.75 1.30 41.16
N LYS A 412 -6.74 1.99 40.64
CA LYS A 412 -6.91 3.37 40.16
C LYS A 412 -7.58 3.36 38.77
N VAL A 413 -8.53 4.28 38.60
CA VAL A 413 -9.19 4.47 37.30
C VAL A 413 -8.23 5.22 36.37
N VAL A 414 -8.05 4.67 35.18
CA VAL A 414 -7.27 5.26 34.10
C VAL A 414 -8.13 5.47 32.84
N GLU A 415 -7.76 6.41 32.02
CA GLU A 415 -8.41 6.66 30.73
C GLU A 415 -7.44 6.32 29.58
N GLN A 416 -7.94 5.59 28.60
CA GLN A 416 -7.22 5.27 27.36
C GLN A 416 -8.17 5.49 26.20
N SER A 417 -7.62 5.82 25.02
CA SER A 417 -8.43 6.01 23.82
C SER A 417 -7.84 5.34 22.59
N VAL A 418 -8.73 5.03 21.65
CA VAL A 418 -8.41 4.53 20.32
C VAL A 418 -9.03 5.49 19.30
N THR A 419 -8.24 5.91 18.32
CA THR A 419 -8.74 6.75 17.23
C THR A 419 -9.41 5.87 16.18
N LEU A 420 -10.66 6.21 15.83
CA LEU A 420 -11.42 5.59 14.74
C LEU A 420 -11.62 6.62 13.63
N ALA A 421 -11.13 6.33 12.43
CA ALA A 421 -11.36 7.15 11.26
C ALA A 421 -12.60 6.66 10.49
N ILE A 422 -13.71 7.35 10.65
CA ILE A 422 -14.96 7.05 9.95
C ILE A 422 -14.96 7.82 8.63
N ARG A 423 -14.86 7.11 7.51
CA ARG A 423 -14.72 7.69 6.17
C ARG A 423 -16.00 7.67 5.37
N GLN A 424 -16.90 6.79 5.71
CA GLN A 424 -18.25 6.69 5.16
C GLN A 424 -19.23 6.67 6.32
N ASP A 425 -20.30 7.40 6.21
CA ASP A 425 -21.44 7.30 7.10
C ASP A 425 -22.13 5.93 6.94
N GLY A 426 -23.04 5.63 7.83
CA GLY A 426 -23.76 4.37 7.80
C GLY A 426 -23.34 3.41 8.91
N GLU A 427 -23.72 2.16 8.71
CA GLU A 427 -23.61 1.11 9.72
C GLU A 427 -22.20 0.53 9.76
N LYS A 428 -21.64 0.41 10.98
CA LYS A 428 -20.34 -0.21 11.24
C LYS A 428 -20.45 -1.17 12.41
N TYR A 429 -19.67 -2.25 12.35
CA TYR A 429 -19.56 -3.22 13.43
C TYR A 429 -18.25 -2.97 14.18
N MET A 430 -18.36 -2.43 15.39
CA MET A 430 -17.22 -2.26 16.30
C MET A 430 -17.12 -3.47 17.22
N LYS A 431 -15.98 -4.18 17.19
CA LYS A 431 -15.72 -5.33 18.05
C LYS A 431 -14.57 -5.02 19.01
N LEU A 432 -14.78 -5.36 20.28
CA LEU A 432 -13.75 -5.38 21.29
C LEU A 432 -13.35 -6.83 21.56
N TYR A 433 -12.06 -7.06 21.80
CA TYR A 433 -11.54 -8.35 22.23
C TYR A 433 -10.59 -8.16 23.41
N PHE A 434 -10.84 -8.92 24.48
CA PHE A 434 -10.05 -8.86 25.71
C PHE A 434 -9.04 -9.99 25.73
N GLY A 435 -7.75 -9.66 25.60
CA GLY A 435 -6.66 -10.67 25.58
C GLY A 435 -6.34 -11.25 26.94
N GLU A 436 -6.63 -10.53 28.03
CA GLU A 436 -6.45 -11.00 29.41
C GLU A 436 -7.61 -10.55 30.33
N SER A 437 -7.83 -11.29 31.41
CA SER A 437 -8.81 -10.94 32.46
C SER A 437 -8.24 -9.93 33.44
N GLY A 438 -9.10 -9.19 34.14
CA GLY A 438 -8.72 -8.28 35.23
C GLY A 438 -8.96 -6.80 34.93
N ILE A 439 -9.67 -6.50 33.85
CA ILE A 439 -10.16 -5.15 33.54
C ILE A 439 -11.55 -4.97 34.14
N ASP A 440 -11.73 -3.91 34.89
CA ASP A 440 -13.02 -3.40 35.34
C ASP A 440 -13.36 -2.16 34.54
N MET A 441 -14.35 -2.28 33.62
CA MET A 441 -14.77 -1.22 32.72
C MET A 441 -15.83 -0.35 33.38
N HIS A 442 -15.50 0.90 33.66
CA HIS A 442 -16.39 1.84 34.32
C HIS A 442 -17.24 2.65 33.36
N ARG A 443 -16.63 3.06 32.24
CA ARG A 443 -17.29 3.87 31.21
C ARG A 443 -16.64 3.65 29.85
N MET A 444 -17.44 3.67 28.81
CA MET A 444 -16.97 3.62 27.42
C MET A 444 -17.83 4.56 26.57
N PHE A 445 -17.20 5.40 25.79
CA PHE A 445 -17.92 6.36 24.93
C PHE A 445 -17.12 6.70 23.67
N LEU A 446 -17.83 7.16 22.66
CA LEU A 446 -17.24 7.76 21.47
C LEU A 446 -17.23 9.28 21.63
N ARG A 447 -16.12 9.93 21.27
CA ARG A 447 -15.99 11.38 21.24
C ARG A 447 -15.63 11.80 19.81
N TYR A 448 -16.43 12.66 19.20
CA TYR A 448 -16.11 13.21 17.89
C TYR A 448 -15.01 14.27 18.01
N VAL A 449 -13.89 14.09 17.32
CA VAL A 449 -12.72 14.98 17.41
C VAL A 449 -12.71 16.02 16.29
N GLY A 450 -13.27 15.69 15.12
CA GLY A 450 -13.30 16.61 13.99
C GLY A 450 -13.26 15.89 12.65
N LYS A 451 -12.99 16.64 11.59
CA LYS A 451 -12.82 16.06 10.26
C LYS A 451 -11.58 15.17 10.20
N ASN A 452 -11.57 14.21 9.29
CA ASN A 452 -10.37 13.46 8.97
C ASN A 452 -9.31 14.42 8.40
N ASP A 453 -8.06 14.30 8.84
CA ASP A 453 -6.97 15.17 8.38
C ASP A 453 -6.72 15.10 6.86
N ILE A 454 -7.22 14.05 6.20
CA ILE A 454 -7.12 13.86 4.76
C ILE A 454 -8.02 14.85 3.97
N GLU A 455 -9.10 15.36 4.56
CA GLU A 455 -9.92 16.41 3.91
C GLU A 455 -9.24 17.78 3.90
N SER A 456 -8.30 18.05 4.82
CA SER A 456 -7.52 19.28 4.78
C SER A 456 -6.58 19.34 3.57
N PHE A 457 -6.15 18.19 3.03
CA PHE A 457 -5.33 18.12 1.81
C PHE A 457 -6.13 18.22 0.51
N ARG A 458 -7.47 18.18 0.54
CA ARG A 458 -8.32 18.40 -0.64
C ARG A 458 -8.64 19.86 -0.90
N ASN A 459 -8.39 20.74 0.07
CA ASN A 459 -8.74 22.16 0.03
C ASN A 459 -7.53 23.12 0.00
N GLU A 460 -6.30 22.61 -0.08
CA GLU A 460 -5.07 23.31 -0.39
C GLU A 460 -4.47 22.82 -1.74
#